data_b729c9b604ccba8b1129d22eba463a8f
#
_entry.id   b729c9b604ccba8b1129d22eba463a8f
#
_cell.length_a   1.000
_cell.length_b   1.000
_cell.length_c   1.000
_cell.angle_alpha   90.00
_cell.angle_beta   90.00
_cell.angle_gamma   90.00
#
_symmetry.space_group_name_H-M   'P 1'
#
loop_
_entity.id
_entity.type
_entity.pdbx_description
1 polymer ?
#
loop_
_entity_poly.entity_id
_entity_poly.type
_entity_poly.pdbx_seq_one_letter_code
_entity_poly.pdbx_strand_id
1 'polypeptide(L)'
;MSVAAAAALILPARARADLADEQALADRFAPVVRLVAQEEECGPGEPYEPIDVELLFGENTVALRGPWNTTDLVKIGPAAADLVDRYEYHLDFPGSALDPGCDYERWNRRLTEGSSPTVYAHVTSDPAHPGQLSLQYWFFYVYNQFNNLHEGDWEMIQLDFDAADAGDALTKTPLQVGYSSHEGAERADWGNEKLEIVDGTHPVVYPASGSHANKFEEALYLGSSAEAGVGCDDTEGPHREIRPAVKTIPSDPAAAAQAFPWITFEGRWGELQKAFFNGPTGPNLKTQWTEPIEWSEGWRDRSYAVPAGGLFGTHATDFFCVAVEQGSRGLVQLLRSPIAVLIFLAALLALAIFVITRTTWSPVAPLRLARRRSSGQILRASARMYVKHARVLLGLGILFIPLGIAISLIQAAVLGGLGLVGVSASGESAGVLVLLVTALGVAFTLLGLALLQGATSVALVRIDAEQPIGPVEAYRVTLAKGRALFGSVSIAVLVGLVLAGTGFLLPVAAWLAVRWSFLSQAIVLEDTPALLSLRRSGRLVRGRWLRVAFLVGIGALLALVAGPLIGALLILITEAPLVLMNILAGIVYALAMPFIALVTTYLYFDARVRQELPAESEPAVLPAEIVISTS
;
A
#
# COMPACT_ATOMS: atom_id res chain seq x y z
N MET A 1 -10.43 -38.56 23.78
CA MET A 1 -9.39 -38.28 24.82
C MET A 1 -8.16 -37.87 24.08
N SER A 2 -7.70 -36.64 24.29
CA SER A 2 -6.58 -36.02 23.55
C SER A 2 -5.27 -36.76 23.86
N VAL A 3 -4.35 -36.83 22.88
CA VAL A 3 -3.00 -37.43 23.01
C VAL A 3 -2.22 -36.82 24.17
N ALA A 4 -2.45 -35.54 24.50
CA ALA A 4 -1.88 -34.85 25.65
C ALA A 4 -2.24 -35.50 27.02
N ALA A 5 -3.45 -36.05 27.15
CA ALA A 5 -3.87 -36.74 28.37
C ALA A 5 -3.17 -38.10 28.56
N ALA A 6 -2.74 -38.74 27.47
CA ALA A 6 -2.04 -40.03 27.51
C ALA A 6 -0.53 -39.85 27.82
N ALA A 7 0.10 -38.77 27.35
CA ALA A 7 1.51 -38.47 27.64
C ALA A 7 1.74 -38.09 29.10
N ALA A 8 0.79 -37.39 29.76
CA ALA A 8 0.88 -36.99 31.16
C ALA A 8 0.91 -38.18 32.14
N LEU A 9 0.51 -39.39 31.73
CA LEU A 9 0.54 -40.58 32.55
C LEU A 9 1.91 -41.26 32.71
N ILE A 10 2.87 -40.95 31.83
CA ILE A 10 4.19 -41.57 31.75
C ILE A 10 5.27 -40.70 32.43
N LEU A 11 5.03 -39.41 32.62
CA LEU A 11 5.99 -38.49 33.22
C LEU A 11 6.13 -38.64 34.74
N PRO A 12 7.33 -38.37 35.34
CA PRO A 12 7.54 -38.30 36.75
C PRO A 12 6.68 -37.19 37.41
N ALA A 13 6.35 -37.33 38.67
CA ALA A 13 5.39 -36.45 39.35
C ALA A 13 5.75 -34.95 39.27
N ARG A 14 7.04 -34.60 39.33
CA ARG A 14 7.53 -33.21 39.21
C ARG A 14 7.30 -32.67 37.80
N ALA A 15 7.66 -33.42 36.76
CA ALA A 15 7.45 -33.03 35.39
C ALA A 15 5.95 -32.89 35.02
N ARG A 16 5.05 -33.61 35.72
CA ARG A 16 3.59 -33.44 35.59
C ARG A 16 3.09 -32.15 36.25
N ALA A 17 3.68 -31.76 37.40
CA ALA A 17 3.33 -30.50 38.03
C ALA A 17 3.81 -29.31 37.18
N ASP A 18 5.04 -29.37 36.69
CA ASP A 18 5.62 -28.34 35.83
C ASP A 18 4.77 -28.15 34.54
N LEU A 19 4.34 -29.23 33.87
CA LEU A 19 3.47 -29.15 32.68
C LEU A 19 2.06 -28.63 32.98
N ALA A 20 1.53 -28.93 34.18
CA ALA A 20 0.23 -28.39 34.60
C ALA A 20 0.29 -26.87 34.85
N ASP A 21 1.38 -26.39 35.42
CA ASP A 21 1.61 -24.96 35.63
C ASP A 21 1.88 -24.23 34.32
N GLU A 22 2.63 -24.84 33.39
CA GLU A 22 2.81 -24.31 32.01
C GLU A 22 1.48 -24.17 31.29
N GLN A 23 0.62 -25.20 31.32
CA GLN A 23 -0.71 -25.16 30.73
C GLN A 23 -1.59 -24.08 31.37
N ALA A 24 -1.59 -24.01 32.69
CA ALA A 24 -2.38 -23.01 33.41
C ALA A 24 -1.91 -21.57 33.11
N LEU A 25 -0.58 -21.36 32.97
CA LEU A 25 -0.01 -20.08 32.57
C LEU A 25 -0.42 -19.73 31.12
N ALA A 26 -0.34 -20.70 30.21
CA ALA A 26 -0.74 -20.55 28.83
C ALA A 26 -2.23 -20.23 28.68
N ASP A 27 -3.09 -20.91 29.42
CA ASP A 27 -4.54 -20.65 29.39
C ASP A 27 -4.87 -19.27 29.98
N ARG A 28 -4.15 -18.83 31.02
CA ARG A 28 -4.38 -17.55 31.68
C ARG A 28 -4.10 -16.36 30.79
N PHE A 29 -3.08 -16.42 29.94
CA PHE A 29 -2.64 -15.32 29.11
C PHE A 29 -2.88 -15.58 27.61
N ALA A 30 -3.73 -16.55 27.28
CA ALA A 30 -4.08 -16.88 25.89
C ALA A 30 -4.49 -15.63 25.08
N PRO A 31 -3.93 -15.39 23.90
CA PRO A 31 -4.23 -14.19 23.14
C PRO A 31 -5.65 -14.24 22.54
N VAL A 32 -6.25 -13.06 22.39
CA VAL A 32 -7.40 -12.83 21.54
C VAL A 32 -6.89 -12.30 20.20
N VAL A 33 -7.28 -12.95 19.11
CA VAL A 33 -6.81 -12.61 17.75
C VAL A 33 -7.92 -11.89 17.00
N ARG A 34 -7.63 -10.72 16.46
CA ARG A 34 -8.55 -9.95 15.60
C ARG A 34 -8.03 -9.89 14.19
N LEU A 35 -8.61 -10.70 13.33
CA LEU A 35 -8.31 -10.75 11.90
C LEU A 35 -9.21 -9.79 11.13
N VAL A 36 -8.66 -9.11 10.14
CA VAL A 36 -9.44 -8.31 9.18
C VAL A 36 -10.47 -9.22 8.51
N ALA A 37 -11.75 -8.91 8.66
CA ALA A 37 -12.83 -9.77 8.17
C ALA A 37 -12.85 -9.80 6.64
N GLN A 38 -12.87 -10.98 6.07
CA GLN A 38 -13.09 -11.19 4.64
C GLN A 38 -14.59 -11.38 4.38
N GLU A 39 -15.20 -10.52 3.56
CA GLU A 39 -16.62 -10.59 3.24
C GLU A 39 -16.95 -11.59 2.12
N GLU A 40 -16.08 -11.69 1.13
CA GLU A 40 -16.24 -12.55 -0.05
C GLU A 40 -15.06 -13.50 -0.20
N GLU A 41 -15.33 -14.73 -0.63
CA GLU A 41 -14.27 -15.71 -0.95
C GLU A 41 -13.29 -15.09 -1.95
N CYS A 42 -11.99 -15.16 -1.63
CA CYS A 42 -10.90 -14.59 -2.42
C CYS A 42 -10.96 -13.06 -2.58
N GLY A 43 -11.75 -12.40 -1.75
CA GLY A 43 -11.84 -10.95 -1.64
C GLY A 43 -10.80 -10.35 -0.68
N PRO A 44 -10.86 -9.04 -0.44
CA PRO A 44 -10.03 -8.38 0.55
C PRO A 44 -10.28 -8.90 1.97
N GLY A 45 -9.28 -8.80 2.84
CA GLY A 45 -9.32 -9.27 4.22
C GLY A 45 -8.37 -10.46 4.44
N GLU A 46 -8.40 -11.03 5.65
CA GLU A 46 -7.56 -12.15 6.03
C GLU A 46 -8.36 -13.48 6.00
N PRO A 47 -8.09 -14.37 5.03
CA PRO A 47 -8.79 -15.64 4.91
C PRO A 47 -8.25 -16.72 5.85
N TYR A 48 -7.02 -16.57 6.35
CA TYR A 48 -6.35 -17.61 7.12
C TYR A 48 -6.45 -17.36 8.61
N GLU A 49 -6.92 -18.36 9.35
CA GLU A 49 -6.84 -18.43 10.80
C GLU A 49 -5.60 -19.21 11.21
N PRO A 50 -5.06 -19.00 12.44
CA PRO A 50 -4.02 -19.88 12.96
C PRO A 50 -4.55 -21.30 13.08
N ILE A 51 -3.86 -22.26 12.49
CA ILE A 51 -4.31 -23.67 12.47
C ILE A 51 -3.45 -24.59 13.34
N ASP A 52 -4.06 -25.70 13.71
CA ASP A 52 -3.34 -26.85 14.23
C ASP A 52 -2.53 -27.52 13.11
N VAL A 53 -1.19 -27.51 13.21
CA VAL A 53 -0.34 -28.13 12.18
C VAL A 53 -0.56 -29.64 12.07
N GLU A 54 -1.17 -30.29 13.06
CA GLU A 54 -1.52 -31.71 12.99
C GLU A 54 -2.53 -32.01 11.88
N LEU A 55 -3.28 -31.02 11.42
CA LEU A 55 -4.19 -31.14 10.26
C LEU A 55 -3.44 -31.41 8.96
N LEU A 56 -2.15 -31.03 8.86
CA LEU A 56 -1.32 -31.29 7.69
C LEU A 56 -0.89 -32.75 7.58
N PHE A 57 -0.89 -33.48 8.71
CA PHE A 57 -0.36 -34.85 8.76
C PHE A 57 -1.41 -35.88 8.35
N GLY A 58 -1.02 -36.73 7.38
CA GLY A 58 -1.93 -37.68 6.77
C GLY A 58 -2.84 -37.07 5.69
N GLU A 59 -2.76 -35.74 5.47
CA GLU A 59 -3.51 -35.05 4.43
C GLU A 59 -2.95 -35.39 3.03
N ASN A 60 -3.76 -35.99 2.17
CA ASN A 60 -3.34 -36.51 0.87
C ASN A 60 -2.87 -35.42 -0.12
N THR A 61 -3.13 -34.16 0.18
CA THR A 61 -2.75 -33.01 -0.64
C THR A 61 -1.44 -32.38 -0.17
N VAL A 62 -0.89 -32.82 0.96
CA VAL A 62 0.41 -32.39 1.50
C VAL A 62 1.49 -33.37 1.12
N ALA A 63 2.61 -32.90 0.64
CA ALA A 63 3.78 -33.72 0.32
C ALA A 63 4.99 -33.37 1.19
N LEU A 64 5.77 -34.38 1.56
CA LEU A 64 7.15 -34.20 2.02
C LEU A 64 8.09 -34.40 0.83
N ARG A 65 8.94 -33.41 0.56
CA ARG A 65 9.90 -33.40 -0.53
C ARG A 65 11.31 -33.11 -0.03
N GLY A 66 12.27 -33.45 -0.84
CA GLY A 66 13.69 -33.16 -0.54
C GLY A 66 14.62 -34.26 -0.99
N PRO A 67 15.93 -34.09 -0.71
CA PRO A 67 16.52 -33.03 0.10
C PRO A 67 16.40 -31.63 -0.55
N TRP A 68 16.67 -30.59 0.23
CA TRP A 68 16.65 -29.19 -0.25
C TRP A 68 17.45 -29.03 -1.55
N ASN A 69 17.00 -28.19 -2.45
CA ASN A 69 17.47 -28.05 -3.83
C ASN A 69 17.00 -29.15 -4.81
N THR A 70 16.23 -30.12 -4.36
CA THR A 70 15.46 -31.02 -5.22
C THR A 70 13.96 -30.87 -4.94
N THR A 71 13.15 -31.35 -5.87
CA THR A 71 11.69 -31.44 -5.70
C THR A 71 11.24 -32.88 -5.62
N ASP A 72 12.16 -33.80 -5.27
CA ASP A 72 11.90 -35.22 -5.25
C ASP A 72 10.84 -35.56 -4.19
N LEU A 73 9.83 -36.28 -4.60
CA LEU A 73 8.75 -36.70 -3.72
C LEU A 73 9.26 -37.80 -2.78
N VAL A 74 9.16 -37.55 -1.48
CA VAL A 74 9.50 -38.52 -0.44
C VAL A 74 8.23 -39.24 0.02
N LYS A 75 7.17 -38.49 0.34
CA LYS A 75 5.90 -39.06 0.83
C LYS A 75 4.73 -38.11 0.58
N ILE A 76 3.58 -38.66 0.23
CA ILE A 76 2.29 -37.98 0.25
C ILE A 76 1.61 -38.26 1.60
N GLY A 77 1.01 -37.28 2.20
CA GLY A 77 0.38 -37.37 3.51
C GLY A 77 1.39 -37.79 4.58
N PRO A 78 2.48 -37.03 4.81
CA PRO A 78 3.46 -37.38 5.84
C PRO A 78 2.81 -37.38 7.22
N ALA A 79 3.17 -38.34 8.07
CA ALA A 79 2.87 -38.27 9.48
C ALA A 79 3.87 -37.35 10.19
N ALA A 80 3.55 -36.82 11.38
CA ALA A 80 4.48 -36.03 12.17
C ALA A 80 5.82 -36.76 12.42
N ALA A 81 5.79 -38.06 12.60
CA ALA A 81 6.98 -38.89 12.78
C ALA A 81 7.89 -38.96 11.52
N ASP A 82 7.37 -38.70 10.34
CA ASP A 82 8.19 -38.67 9.11
C ASP A 82 9.06 -37.40 9.02
N LEU A 83 8.78 -36.39 9.84
CA LEU A 83 9.51 -35.13 9.90
C LEU A 83 10.67 -35.15 10.89
N VAL A 84 10.70 -36.13 11.81
CA VAL A 84 11.73 -36.23 12.86
C VAL A 84 13.13 -36.29 12.24
N ASP A 85 14.02 -35.42 12.71
CA ASP A 85 15.42 -35.32 12.30
C ASP A 85 15.60 -35.14 10.77
N ARG A 86 14.62 -34.55 10.11
CA ARG A 86 14.69 -34.25 8.65
C ARG A 86 15.27 -32.86 8.41
N TYR A 87 16.55 -32.85 8.13
CA TYR A 87 17.31 -31.66 7.70
C TYR A 87 17.21 -31.49 6.16
N GLU A 88 17.10 -30.26 5.69
CA GLU A 88 17.02 -29.92 4.26
C GLU A 88 15.81 -30.53 3.49
N TYR A 89 14.77 -30.93 4.19
CA TYR A 89 13.49 -31.32 3.57
C TYR A 89 12.51 -30.16 3.62
N HIS A 90 11.42 -30.26 2.86
CA HIS A 90 10.35 -29.28 2.87
C HIS A 90 8.97 -29.93 2.71
N LEU A 91 7.99 -29.31 3.32
CA LEU A 91 6.60 -29.58 3.03
C LEU A 91 6.20 -28.84 1.74
N ASP A 92 5.22 -29.35 1.04
CA ASP A 92 4.70 -28.79 -0.20
C ASP A 92 3.18 -28.94 -0.16
N PHE A 93 2.47 -27.82 -0.21
CA PHE A 93 1.02 -27.74 -0.13
C PHE A 93 0.42 -27.69 -1.53
N PRO A 94 -0.91 -27.90 -1.69
CA PRO A 94 -1.52 -27.94 -3.02
C PRO A 94 -1.66 -26.54 -3.60
N GLY A 95 -0.95 -26.25 -4.69
CA GLY A 95 -1.02 -24.98 -5.36
C GLY A 95 0.30 -24.57 -5.99
N SER A 96 0.48 -23.26 -6.10
CA SER A 96 1.75 -22.62 -6.44
C SER A 96 1.82 -21.31 -5.70
N ALA A 97 2.77 -21.15 -4.81
CA ALA A 97 2.88 -19.96 -4.00
C ALA A 97 3.06 -18.68 -4.84
N LEU A 98 3.69 -18.78 -6.02
CA LEU A 98 3.87 -17.63 -6.92
C LEU A 98 2.65 -17.33 -7.82
N ASP A 99 1.64 -18.24 -7.84
CA ASP A 99 0.39 -18.08 -8.58
C ASP A 99 -0.78 -18.64 -7.80
N PRO A 100 -1.03 -18.12 -6.61
CA PRO A 100 -1.92 -18.74 -5.65
C PRO A 100 -3.38 -18.79 -6.14
N GLY A 101 -3.77 -17.78 -6.93
CA GLY A 101 -5.20 -17.62 -7.25
C GLY A 101 -6.03 -17.64 -5.96
N CYS A 102 -6.99 -18.56 -5.91
CA CYS A 102 -7.83 -18.84 -4.75
C CYS A 102 -7.60 -20.25 -4.17
N ASP A 103 -6.53 -20.91 -4.59
CA ASP A 103 -6.39 -22.36 -4.31
C ASP A 103 -6.05 -22.62 -2.85
N TYR A 104 -5.16 -21.82 -2.25
CA TYR A 104 -4.81 -21.97 -0.82
C TYR A 104 -6.00 -21.64 0.09
N GLU A 105 -6.78 -20.62 -0.21
CA GLU A 105 -7.94 -20.27 0.60
C GLU A 105 -8.99 -21.39 0.58
N ARG A 106 -9.32 -21.91 -0.61
CA ARG A 106 -10.25 -23.03 -0.75
C ARG A 106 -9.74 -24.32 -0.09
N TRP A 107 -8.44 -24.55 -0.19
CA TRP A 107 -7.82 -25.70 0.47
C TRP A 107 -7.84 -25.54 1.98
N ASN A 108 -7.45 -24.37 2.51
CA ASN A 108 -7.47 -24.09 3.95
C ASN A 108 -8.87 -24.27 4.54
N ARG A 109 -9.90 -23.77 3.87
CA ARG A 109 -11.30 -23.96 4.33
C ARG A 109 -11.70 -25.44 4.45
N ARG A 110 -11.26 -26.28 3.50
CA ARG A 110 -11.51 -27.74 3.58
C ARG A 110 -10.68 -28.39 4.67
N LEU A 111 -9.42 -28.00 4.79
CA LEU A 111 -8.48 -28.54 5.78
C LEU A 111 -8.97 -28.26 7.22
N THR A 112 -9.51 -27.08 7.45
CA THR A 112 -9.93 -26.60 8.78
C THR A 112 -11.41 -26.87 9.08
N GLU A 113 -12.14 -27.50 8.18
CA GLU A 113 -13.57 -27.77 8.36
C GLU A 113 -13.83 -28.58 9.64
N GLY A 114 -14.58 -27.98 10.56
CA GLY A 114 -14.90 -28.60 11.86
C GLY A 114 -13.77 -28.52 12.91
N SER A 115 -12.66 -27.89 12.60
CA SER A 115 -11.55 -27.66 13.53
C SER A 115 -11.66 -26.28 14.18
N SER A 116 -11.08 -26.11 15.36
CA SER A 116 -10.97 -24.80 16.01
C SER A 116 -9.63 -24.17 15.67
N PRO A 117 -9.56 -22.84 15.49
CA PRO A 117 -8.30 -22.12 15.41
C PRO A 117 -7.41 -22.49 16.59
N THR A 118 -6.13 -22.70 16.36
CA THR A 118 -5.20 -23.24 17.37
C THR A 118 -3.89 -22.46 17.37
N VAL A 119 -3.36 -22.22 18.58
CA VAL A 119 -2.02 -21.66 18.80
C VAL A 119 -1.22 -22.59 19.71
N TYR A 120 0.11 -22.54 19.58
CA TYR A 120 1.01 -23.34 20.40
C TYR A 120 1.67 -22.46 21.44
N ALA A 121 1.48 -22.77 22.72
CA ALA A 121 2.15 -22.10 23.81
C ALA A 121 3.45 -22.84 24.16
N HIS A 122 4.51 -22.11 24.45
CA HIS A 122 5.77 -22.62 24.93
C HIS A 122 6.30 -21.75 26.05
N VAL A 123 6.57 -22.37 27.19
CA VAL A 123 7.21 -21.71 28.33
C VAL A 123 8.70 -22.01 28.28
N THR A 124 9.52 -20.98 28.29
CA THR A 124 10.97 -21.14 28.17
C THR A 124 11.70 -20.15 29.07
N SER A 125 12.90 -20.53 29.49
CA SER A 125 13.80 -19.69 30.28
C SER A 125 15.15 -19.62 29.61
N ASP A 126 15.78 -18.46 29.66
CA ASP A 126 17.10 -18.25 29.11
C ASP A 126 18.15 -18.52 30.20
N PRO A 127 19.08 -19.49 30.02
CA PRO A 127 20.14 -19.74 30.99
C PRO A 127 21.07 -18.53 31.23
N ALA A 128 21.18 -17.61 30.28
CA ALA A 128 21.95 -16.38 30.42
C ALA A 128 21.23 -15.35 31.33
N HIS A 129 19.91 -15.48 31.51
CA HIS A 129 19.06 -14.55 32.25
C HIS A 129 18.28 -15.29 33.38
N PRO A 130 18.95 -15.79 34.42
CA PRO A 130 18.30 -16.58 35.46
C PRO A 130 17.28 -15.73 36.21
N GLY A 131 16.09 -16.28 36.43
CA GLY A 131 14.97 -15.59 37.07
C GLY A 131 14.05 -14.84 36.11
N GLN A 132 14.31 -14.93 34.82
CA GLN A 132 13.40 -14.46 33.80
C GLN A 132 12.80 -15.65 33.04
N LEU A 133 11.52 -15.52 32.69
CA LEU A 133 10.75 -16.55 32.00
C LEU A 133 9.97 -15.89 30.87
N SER A 134 9.93 -16.55 29.71
CA SER A 134 9.13 -16.14 28.58
C SER A 134 8.01 -17.16 28.33
N LEU A 135 6.80 -16.63 28.09
CA LEU A 135 5.67 -17.39 27.57
C LEU A 135 5.45 -16.96 26.13
N GLN A 136 5.60 -17.88 25.20
CA GLN A 136 5.45 -17.67 23.78
C GLN A 136 4.17 -18.31 23.26
N TYR A 137 3.48 -17.63 22.31
CA TYR A 137 2.38 -18.21 21.55
C TYR A 137 2.75 -18.17 20.09
N TRP A 138 2.82 -19.34 19.46
CA TRP A 138 3.18 -19.54 18.05
C TRP A 138 1.93 -19.79 17.23
N PHE A 139 1.80 -19.02 16.15
CA PHE A 139 0.70 -19.08 15.19
C PHE A 139 1.23 -19.69 13.91
N PHE A 140 0.53 -20.66 13.35
CA PHE A 140 0.85 -21.20 12.05
C PHE A 140 -0.27 -20.90 11.06
N TYR A 141 0.10 -20.27 9.94
CA TYR A 141 -0.78 -20.00 8.81
C TYR A 141 -0.29 -20.79 7.59
N VAL A 142 -1.22 -21.25 6.74
CA VAL A 142 -0.85 -22.13 5.61
C VAL A 142 -0.21 -21.38 4.45
N TYR A 143 -0.44 -20.08 4.33
CA TYR A 143 0.06 -19.31 3.20
C TYR A 143 0.22 -17.83 3.55
N ASN A 144 1.36 -17.25 3.16
CA ASN A 144 1.66 -15.84 3.28
C ASN A 144 1.40 -15.13 1.94
N GLN A 145 0.48 -14.15 1.95
CA GLN A 145 0.09 -13.38 0.77
C GLN A 145 0.82 -12.04 0.62
N PHE A 146 1.77 -11.75 1.49
CA PHE A 146 2.54 -10.53 1.44
C PHE A 146 3.41 -10.43 0.18
N ASN A 147 4.32 -9.46 0.12
CA ASN A 147 5.20 -9.22 -1.03
C ASN A 147 6.12 -10.39 -1.37
N ASN A 148 6.35 -11.28 -0.41
CA ASN A 148 7.27 -12.44 -0.48
C ASN A 148 6.57 -13.79 -0.65
N LEU A 149 5.35 -13.83 -1.07
CA LEU A 149 4.52 -15.02 -1.35
C LEU A 149 5.19 -16.37 -1.06
N HIS A 150 4.75 -17.07 -0.03
CA HIS A 150 5.27 -18.41 0.30
C HIS A 150 4.24 -19.26 1.04
N GLU A 151 4.38 -20.56 0.94
CA GLU A 151 3.63 -21.51 1.76
C GLU A 151 4.15 -21.52 3.18
N GLY A 152 3.23 -21.73 4.13
CA GLY A 152 3.50 -21.76 5.55
C GLY A 152 3.97 -20.42 6.09
N ASP A 153 3.52 -20.08 7.29
CA ASP A 153 3.99 -18.89 7.99
C ASP A 153 3.93 -19.12 9.49
N TRP A 154 5.03 -18.83 10.20
CA TRP A 154 5.15 -18.95 11.64
C TRP A 154 5.38 -17.57 12.24
N GLU A 155 4.34 -17.06 12.89
CA GLU A 155 4.39 -15.83 13.66
C GLU A 155 4.24 -16.11 15.16
N MET A 156 4.57 -15.14 16.02
CA MET A 156 4.48 -15.37 17.47
C MET A 156 4.27 -14.08 18.25
N ILE A 157 3.83 -14.24 19.50
CA ILE A 157 3.93 -13.21 20.54
C ILE A 157 4.65 -13.79 21.75
N GLN A 158 5.34 -12.94 22.51
CA GLN A 158 6.07 -13.34 23.71
C GLN A 158 5.75 -12.42 24.87
N LEU A 159 5.46 -13.02 26.03
CA LEU A 159 5.26 -12.33 27.30
C LEU A 159 6.44 -12.66 28.23
N ASP A 160 7.14 -11.65 28.72
CA ASP A 160 8.28 -11.80 29.60
C ASP A 160 7.88 -11.57 31.07
N PHE A 161 8.36 -12.43 31.95
CA PHE A 161 8.08 -12.41 33.39
C PHE A 161 9.37 -12.35 34.19
N ASP A 162 9.33 -11.64 35.31
CA ASP A 162 10.31 -11.77 36.40
C ASP A 162 9.91 -12.97 37.28
N ALA A 163 10.18 -14.18 36.78
CA ALA A 163 9.75 -15.43 37.40
C ALA A 163 10.76 -16.55 37.17
N ALA A 164 10.89 -17.43 38.16
CA ALA A 164 11.82 -18.54 38.08
C ALA A 164 11.25 -19.75 37.31
N ASP A 165 9.94 -19.94 37.35
CA ASP A 165 9.21 -21.03 36.69
C ASP A 165 7.76 -20.63 36.40
N ALA A 166 6.99 -21.50 35.74
CA ALA A 166 5.60 -21.25 35.39
C ALA A 166 4.69 -21.08 36.62
N GLY A 167 4.94 -21.82 37.71
CA GLY A 167 4.20 -21.71 38.97
C GLY A 167 4.39 -20.34 39.63
N ASP A 168 5.62 -19.80 39.62
CA ASP A 168 5.92 -18.45 40.10
C ASP A 168 5.25 -17.39 39.18
N ALA A 169 5.33 -17.56 37.83
CA ALA A 169 4.73 -16.66 36.88
C ALA A 169 3.19 -16.58 37.00
N LEU A 170 2.52 -17.66 37.38
CA LEU A 170 1.08 -17.66 37.66
C LEU A 170 0.65 -16.66 38.74
N THR A 171 1.55 -16.26 39.62
CA THR A 171 1.26 -15.29 40.69
C THR A 171 1.56 -13.84 40.28
N LYS A 172 2.12 -13.63 39.10
CA LYS A 172 2.63 -12.35 38.61
C LYS A 172 1.90 -11.86 37.38
N THR A 173 2.18 -10.65 36.97
CA THR A 173 1.83 -10.09 35.67
C THR A 173 3.07 -10.04 34.79
N PRO A 174 2.94 -10.12 33.48
CA PRO A 174 4.06 -9.91 32.58
C PRO A 174 4.73 -8.55 32.81
N LEU A 175 6.01 -8.45 32.54
CA LEU A 175 6.73 -7.18 32.49
C LEU A 175 6.40 -6.44 31.19
N GLN A 176 6.50 -7.16 30.09
CA GLN A 176 6.31 -6.66 28.75
C GLN A 176 5.75 -7.76 27.84
N VAL A 177 5.26 -7.35 26.70
CA VAL A 177 4.87 -8.23 25.61
C VAL A 177 5.50 -7.76 24.30
N GLY A 178 5.98 -8.71 23.50
CA GLY A 178 6.51 -8.46 22.17
C GLY A 178 5.67 -9.18 21.11
N TYR A 179 5.33 -8.47 20.05
CA TYR A 179 4.60 -9.01 18.90
C TYR A 179 5.55 -9.12 17.73
N SER A 180 5.78 -10.34 17.23
CA SER A 180 6.63 -10.56 16.07
C SER A 180 6.02 -9.87 14.84
N SER A 181 6.89 -9.35 14.02
CA SER A 181 6.51 -8.67 12.79
C SER A 181 7.70 -8.74 11.84
N HIS A 182 7.62 -9.63 10.85
CA HIS A 182 8.71 -9.95 9.93
C HIS A 182 9.94 -10.51 10.68
N GLU A 183 11.15 -9.94 10.48
CA GLU A 183 12.36 -10.37 11.17
C GLU A 183 12.54 -9.74 12.57
N GLY A 184 11.66 -8.81 12.96
CA GLY A 184 11.73 -8.11 14.26
C GLY A 184 10.49 -8.32 15.12
N ALA A 185 10.37 -7.47 16.14
CA ALA A 185 9.17 -7.39 16.98
C ALA A 185 8.95 -5.96 17.48
N GLU A 186 7.70 -5.66 17.85
CA GLU A 186 7.34 -4.45 18.57
C GLU A 186 6.98 -4.82 20.00
N ARG A 187 7.41 -4.00 20.98
CA ARG A 187 7.13 -4.22 22.40
C ARG A 187 6.13 -3.23 22.98
N ALA A 188 5.46 -3.69 24.02
CA ALA A 188 4.72 -2.85 24.96
C ALA A 188 4.96 -3.35 26.38
N ASP A 189 5.15 -2.43 27.34
CA ASP A 189 5.09 -2.78 28.76
C ASP A 189 3.67 -3.25 29.11
N TRP A 190 3.56 -4.17 30.03
CA TRP A 190 2.24 -4.62 30.50
C TRP A 190 1.48 -3.47 31.18
N GLY A 191 0.33 -3.09 30.59
CA GLY A 191 -0.43 -1.90 31.01
C GLY A 191 -0.14 -0.63 30.20
N ASN A 192 0.69 -0.72 29.14
CA ASN A 192 0.83 0.36 28.18
C ASN A 192 -0.50 0.58 27.44
N GLU A 193 -0.84 1.83 27.12
CA GLU A 193 -2.10 2.20 26.49
C GLU A 193 -2.33 1.56 25.11
N LYS A 194 -1.26 1.26 24.37
CA LYS A 194 -1.37 0.57 23.06
C LYS A 194 -1.64 -0.92 23.19
N LEU A 195 -1.42 -1.53 24.36
CA LEU A 195 -1.71 -2.94 24.61
C LEU A 195 -3.15 -3.10 25.08
N GLU A 196 -4.01 -3.52 24.19
CA GLU A 196 -5.38 -3.90 24.55
C GLU A 196 -5.37 -5.24 25.27
N ILE A 197 -6.03 -5.32 26.44
CA ILE A 197 -6.17 -6.52 27.26
C ILE A 197 -7.65 -6.79 27.50
N VAL A 198 -8.10 -7.98 27.13
CA VAL A 198 -9.48 -8.45 27.36
C VAL A 198 -9.50 -9.35 28.60
N ASP A 199 -10.59 -9.30 29.36
CA ASP A 199 -10.81 -10.11 30.58
C ASP A 199 -9.66 -10.01 31.61
N GLY A 200 -8.84 -8.95 31.52
CA GLY A 200 -7.77 -8.60 32.46
C GLY A 200 -6.43 -9.32 32.27
N THR A 201 -6.36 -10.35 31.41
CA THR A 201 -5.14 -11.13 31.19
C THR A 201 -4.87 -11.50 29.72
N HIS A 202 -5.84 -11.36 28.83
CA HIS A 202 -5.73 -11.81 27.45
C HIS A 202 -5.28 -10.64 26.53
N PRO A 203 -4.04 -10.64 26.04
CA PRO A 203 -3.59 -9.61 25.11
C PRO A 203 -4.28 -9.76 23.75
N VAL A 204 -4.67 -8.63 23.16
CA VAL A 204 -5.29 -8.60 21.83
C VAL A 204 -4.21 -8.44 20.78
N VAL A 205 -4.26 -9.27 19.74
CA VAL A 205 -3.31 -9.29 18.65
C VAL A 205 -4.05 -8.98 17.35
N TYR A 206 -3.50 -8.08 16.54
CA TYR A 206 -3.99 -7.73 15.21
C TYR A 206 -2.99 -8.23 14.15
N PRO A 207 -3.11 -9.46 13.65
CA PRO A 207 -2.32 -9.92 12.52
C PRO A 207 -2.68 -9.14 11.27
N ALA A 208 -1.66 -8.63 10.57
CA ALA A 208 -1.86 -7.89 9.35
C ALA A 208 -2.30 -8.81 8.21
N SER A 209 -3.22 -8.33 7.39
CA SER A 209 -3.77 -9.08 6.27
C SER A 209 -2.67 -9.51 5.29
N GLY A 210 -2.57 -10.79 5.06
CA GLY A 210 -1.63 -11.44 4.14
C GLY A 210 -0.21 -11.64 4.65
N SER A 211 0.33 -10.79 5.53
CA SER A 211 1.67 -10.95 6.10
C SER A 211 1.67 -11.64 7.46
N HIS A 212 0.53 -11.65 8.14
CA HIS A 212 0.34 -12.11 9.51
C HIS A 212 1.23 -11.43 10.57
N ALA A 213 1.95 -10.36 10.16
CA ALA A 213 2.75 -9.56 11.08
C ALA A 213 1.89 -9.02 12.21
N ASN A 214 2.23 -9.35 13.45
CA ASN A 214 1.41 -9.02 14.62
C ASN A 214 1.56 -7.56 15.01
N LYS A 215 0.43 -6.88 15.23
CA LYS A 215 0.36 -5.47 15.61
C LYS A 215 -0.48 -5.29 16.88
N PHE A 216 -0.28 -4.13 17.56
CA PHE A 216 -1.02 -3.78 18.76
C PHE A 216 -2.35 -3.08 18.48
N GLU A 217 -2.48 -2.41 17.34
CA GLU A 217 -3.60 -1.54 17.01
C GLU A 217 -4.01 -1.70 15.55
N GLU A 218 -5.21 -1.22 15.26
CA GLU A 218 -5.74 -1.11 13.89
C GLU A 218 -5.10 0.08 13.17
N ALA A 219 -4.29 -0.19 12.14
CA ALA A 219 -3.68 0.83 11.28
C ALA A 219 -3.08 0.21 10.01
N LEU A 220 -2.76 1.06 9.03
CA LEU A 220 -1.85 0.72 7.95
C LEU A 220 -0.41 1.04 8.40
N TYR A 221 0.45 0.02 8.50
CA TYR A 221 1.84 0.17 8.94
C TYR A 221 2.80 0.11 7.75
N LEU A 222 3.77 1.02 7.73
CA LEU A 222 4.80 1.07 6.69
C LEU A 222 6.12 0.57 7.23
N GLY A 223 6.72 -0.39 6.54
CA GLY A 223 8.06 -0.90 6.77
C GLY A 223 9.01 -0.65 5.60
N SER A 224 10.27 -0.35 5.90
CA SER A 224 11.32 -0.09 4.92
C SER A 224 12.63 -0.86 5.21
N SER A 225 12.61 -1.77 6.19
CA SER A 225 13.75 -2.60 6.60
C SER A 225 13.34 -4.08 6.69
N ALA A 226 14.30 -4.97 6.90
CA ALA A 226 14.02 -6.39 7.11
C ALA A 226 13.21 -6.62 8.40
N GLU A 227 13.54 -5.91 9.48
CA GLU A 227 12.85 -6.06 10.76
C GLU A 227 11.41 -5.51 10.76
N ALA A 228 11.13 -4.51 9.90
CA ALA A 228 9.80 -3.92 9.77
C ALA A 228 9.01 -4.44 8.57
N GLY A 229 9.64 -5.29 7.73
CA GLY A 229 9.15 -5.66 6.41
C GLY A 229 9.32 -4.52 5.39
N VAL A 230 9.47 -4.85 4.10
CA VAL A 230 9.46 -3.84 3.04
C VAL A 230 8.08 -3.85 2.39
N GLY A 231 7.29 -2.82 2.66
CA GLY A 231 5.92 -2.73 2.18
C GLY A 231 4.97 -2.15 3.22
N CYS A 232 3.74 -2.57 3.18
CA CYS A 232 2.73 -2.09 4.11
C CYS A 232 1.90 -3.25 4.65
N ASP A 233 1.81 -3.32 5.98
CA ASP A 233 0.97 -4.25 6.72
C ASP A 233 -0.35 -3.57 7.05
N ASP A 234 -1.46 -4.18 6.68
CA ASP A 234 -2.79 -3.62 6.86
C ASP A 234 -3.57 -4.40 7.92
N THR A 235 -3.94 -3.72 8.99
CA THR A 235 -4.83 -4.23 10.03
C THR A 235 -6.13 -3.42 10.12
N GLU A 236 -6.39 -2.51 9.16
CA GLU A 236 -7.60 -1.68 9.14
C GLU A 236 -8.81 -2.48 8.65
N GLY A 237 -9.97 -2.20 9.24
CA GLY A 237 -11.26 -2.71 8.74
C GLY A 237 -12.13 -3.35 9.81
N PRO A 238 -13.28 -3.94 9.43
CA PRO A 238 -14.06 -4.75 10.35
C PRO A 238 -13.25 -6.00 10.74
N HIS A 239 -13.27 -6.35 12.02
CA HIS A 239 -12.52 -7.48 12.55
C HIS A 239 -13.42 -8.65 12.91
N ARG A 240 -12.89 -9.86 12.71
CA ARG A 240 -13.41 -11.09 13.26
C ARG A 240 -12.56 -11.47 14.47
N GLU A 241 -13.17 -11.52 15.65
CA GLU A 241 -12.50 -11.93 16.89
C GLU A 241 -12.45 -13.46 16.99
N ILE A 242 -11.28 -13.98 17.32
CA ILE A 242 -11.01 -15.40 17.50
C ILE A 242 -10.37 -15.60 18.87
N ARG A 243 -10.82 -16.61 19.61
CA ARG A 243 -10.19 -17.14 20.80
C ARG A 243 -9.65 -18.53 20.49
N PRO A 244 -8.39 -18.66 20.08
CA PRO A 244 -7.84 -19.93 19.63
C PRO A 244 -7.73 -20.93 20.79
N ALA A 245 -7.84 -22.21 20.50
CA ALA A 245 -7.47 -23.26 21.42
C ALA A 245 -5.95 -23.24 21.65
N VAL A 246 -5.51 -23.41 22.89
CA VAL A 246 -4.10 -23.41 23.23
C VAL A 246 -3.59 -24.84 23.41
N LYS A 247 -2.54 -25.21 22.67
CA LYS A 247 -1.79 -26.46 22.84
C LYS A 247 -0.42 -26.12 23.44
N THR A 248 -0.15 -26.58 24.65
CA THR A 248 1.11 -26.30 25.31
C THR A 248 2.18 -27.30 24.91
N ILE A 249 3.28 -26.81 24.34
CA ILE A 249 4.48 -27.57 24.06
C ILE A 249 5.30 -27.60 25.34
N PRO A 250 5.61 -28.78 25.92
CA PRO A 250 6.40 -28.89 27.14
C PRO A 250 7.75 -28.14 27.03
N SER A 251 8.18 -27.51 28.10
CA SER A 251 9.51 -26.89 28.19
C SER A 251 10.66 -27.90 28.17
N ASP A 252 10.43 -29.13 28.62
CA ASP A 252 11.39 -30.23 28.51
C ASP A 252 11.47 -30.73 27.04
N PRO A 253 12.63 -30.65 26.39
CA PRO A 253 12.78 -30.99 24.97
C PRO A 253 12.41 -32.45 24.65
N ALA A 254 12.65 -33.40 25.55
CA ALA A 254 12.31 -34.80 25.29
C ALA A 254 10.81 -35.04 25.38
N ALA A 255 10.14 -34.41 26.34
CA ALA A 255 8.69 -34.41 26.43
C ALA A 255 8.05 -33.70 25.26
N ALA A 256 8.59 -32.57 24.80
CA ALA A 256 8.16 -31.84 23.63
C ALA A 256 8.23 -32.71 22.35
N ALA A 257 9.38 -33.34 22.08
CA ALA A 257 9.58 -34.24 20.95
C ALA A 257 8.64 -35.47 20.99
N GLN A 258 8.32 -35.96 22.18
CA GLN A 258 7.39 -37.06 22.34
C GLN A 258 5.93 -36.66 22.07
N ALA A 259 5.50 -35.49 22.59
CA ALA A 259 4.15 -34.99 22.43
C ALA A 259 3.89 -34.37 21.05
N PHE A 260 4.88 -33.70 20.49
CA PHE A 260 4.84 -33.00 19.22
C PHE A 260 6.06 -33.38 18.35
N PRO A 261 6.09 -34.58 17.73
CA PRO A 261 7.27 -35.04 16.97
C PRO A 261 7.73 -34.05 15.90
N TRP A 262 6.82 -33.29 15.31
CA TRP A 262 7.10 -32.28 14.30
C TRP A 262 7.98 -31.11 14.81
N ILE A 263 8.08 -30.90 16.14
CA ILE A 263 8.92 -29.83 16.69
C ILE A 263 10.42 -30.06 16.44
N THR A 264 10.83 -31.29 16.11
CA THR A 264 12.21 -31.63 15.74
C THR A 264 12.47 -31.48 14.25
N PHE A 265 11.50 -31.01 13.46
CA PHE A 265 11.67 -30.82 12.03
C PHE A 265 12.64 -29.66 11.75
N GLU A 266 13.76 -29.97 11.14
CA GLU A 266 14.79 -29.01 10.77
C GLU A 266 14.66 -28.53 9.30
N GLY A 267 13.55 -28.85 8.67
CA GLY A 267 13.22 -28.47 7.31
C GLY A 267 12.36 -27.20 7.23
N ARG A 268 11.74 -27.01 6.08
CA ARG A 268 10.89 -25.86 5.81
C ARG A 268 9.41 -26.21 5.65
N TRP A 269 8.57 -25.30 6.10
CA TRP A 269 7.12 -25.43 6.08
C TRP A 269 6.54 -24.74 4.84
N GLY A 270 6.82 -25.31 3.66
CA GLY A 270 6.31 -24.80 2.39
C GLY A 270 7.19 -25.20 1.20
N GLU A 271 6.66 -25.05 -0.01
CA GLU A 271 7.31 -25.46 -1.26
C GLU A 271 8.69 -24.81 -1.49
N LEU A 272 9.59 -25.53 -2.15
CA LEU A 272 10.86 -24.99 -2.59
C LEU A 272 10.66 -24.08 -3.80
N GLN A 273 10.91 -22.81 -3.61
CA GLN A 273 10.94 -21.83 -4.68
C GLN A 273 12.36 -21.53 -5.12
N LYS A 274 12.61 -21.59 -6.42
CA LYS A 274 13.95 -21.33 -7.01
C LYS A 274 14.34 -19.86 -6.96
N ALA A 275 13.42 -18.98 -6.60
CA ALA A 275 13.63 -17.55 -6.56
C ALA A 275 13.04 -16.95 -5.28
N PHE A 276 13.86 -16.28 -4.51
CA PHE A 276 13.64 -15.35 -3.43
C PHE A 276 13.15 -15.89 -2.08
N PHE A 277 11.90 -16.31 -1.95
CA PHE A 277 11.33 -16.56 -0.63
C PHE A 277 10.78 -17.96 -0.56
N ASN A 278 11.08 -18.64 0.51
CA ASN A 278 10.64 -19.99 0.79
C ASN A 278 9.92 -20.00 2.13
N GLY A 279 9.07 -21.00 2.35
CA GLY A 279 8.44 -21.22 3.61
C GLY A 279 9.42 -21.18 4.79
N PRO A 280 8.98 -20.77 5.99
CA PRO A 280 9.85 -20.62 7.15
C PRO A 280 10.35 -21.97 7.66
N THR A 281 11.40 -21.93 8.48
CA THR A 281 11.72 -23.02 9.40
C THR A 281 10.73 -23.04 10.55
N GLY A 282 10.64 -24.17 11.25
CA GLY A 282 9.83 -24.30 12.45
C GLY A 282 10.33 -23.41 13.61
N PRO A 283 9.51 -23.27 14.68
CA PRO A 283 9.85 -22.49 15.87
C PRO A 283 11.19 -22.88 16.49
N ASN A 284 11.47 -24.16 16.60
CA ASN A 284 12.68 -24.73 17.20
C ASN A 284 14.01 -24.27 16.60
N LEU A 285 14.00 -23.74 15.38
CA LEU A 285 15.20 -23.24 14.69
C LEU A 285 15.30 -21.70 14.73
N LYS A 286 14.42 -21.04 15.44
CA LYS A 286 14.41 -19.57 15.55
C LYS A 286 15.10 -19.12 16.84
N THR A 287 15.80 -17.99 16.80
CA THR A 287 16.45 -17.37 17.98
C THR A 287 15.46 -17.09 19.12
N GLN A 288 14.25 -16.73 18.79
CA GLN A 288 13.15 -16.53 19.74
C GLN A 288 12.92 -17.76 20.62
N TRP A 289 13.11 -18.95 20.08
CA TRP A 289 12.93 -20.21 20.82
C TRP A 289 14.10 -20.52 21.75
N THR A 290 15.33 -20.26 21.30
CA THR A 290 16.56 -20.67 22.00
C THR A 290 17.07 -19.60 22.96
N GLU A 291 16.88 -18.32 22.62
CA GLU A 291 17.40 -17.15 23.32
C GLU A 291 16.31 -16.07 23.47
N PRO A 292 15.19 -16.38 24.18
CA PRO A 292 13.99 -15.54 24.17
C PRO A 292 14.22 -14.15 24.77
N ILE A 293 15.04 -14.06 25.84
CA ILE A 293 15.29 -12.79 26.52
C ILE A 293 16.27 -11.92 25.71
N GLU A 294 17.32 -12.51 25.15
CA GLU A 294 18.23 -11.78 24.27
C GLU A 294 17.48 -11.25 23.02
N TRP A 295 16.56 -12.03 22.47
CA TRP A 295 15.71 -11.56 21.38
C TRP A 295 14.82 -10.38 21.80
N SER A 296 14.29 -10.39 23.04
CA SER A 296 13.43 -9.30 23.52
C SER A 296 14.18 -7.98 23.70
N GLU A 297 15.50 -8.00 23.91
CA GLU A 297 16.32 -6.79 23.97
C GLU A 297 16.36 -6.02 22.64
N GLY A 298 16.16 -6.72 21.51
CA GLY A 298 16.12 -6.16 20.18
C GLY A 298 14.77 -5.59 19.72
N TRP A 299 13.74 -5.64 20.58
CA TRP A 299 12.40 -5.19 20.20
C TRP A 299 12.31 -3.68 20.03
N ARG A 300 11.63 -3.23 18.98
CA ARG A 300 11.35 -1.81 18.75
C ARG A 300 10.20 -1.32 19.63
N ASP A 301 10.24 -0.04 19.98
CA ASP A 301 9.18 0.56 20.82
C ASP A 301 7.89 0.85 20.05
N ARG A 302 7.97 0.99 18.72
CA ARG A 302 6.81 1.28 17.86
C ARG A 302 7.05 0.91 16.40
N SER A 303 5.97 0.56 15.72
CA SER A 303 5.90 0.52 14.25
C SER A 303 5.39 1.84 13.69
N TYR A 304 5.67 2.12 12.43
CA TYR A 304 5.29 3.38 11.79
C TYR A 304 3.92 3.24 11.11
N ALA A 305 2.86 3.65 11.82
CA ALA A 305 1.55 3.77 11.21
C ALA A 305 1.52 4.90 10.16
N VAL A 306 0.90 4.63 9.03
CA VAL A 306 0.68 5.63 7.98
C VAL A 306 -0.34 6.65 8.49
N PRO A 307 -0.01 7.97 8.47
CA PRO A 307 -0.94 8.97 8.98
C PRO A 307 -2.23 9.02 8.15
N ALA A 308 -3.36 8.78 8.77
CA ALA A 308 -4.65 8.94 8.12
C ALA A 308 -4.86 10.41 7.69
N GLY A 309 -5.05 10.66 6.38
CA GLY A 309 -5.49 11.95 5.86
C GLY A 309 -4.62 13.15 6.22
N GLY A 310 -3.29 13.03 6.16
CA GLY A 310 -2.36 14.13 6.48
C GLY A 310 -2.62 15.41 5.69
N LEU A 311 -2.09 16.54 6.16
CA LEU A 311 -2.29 17.90 5.63
C LEU A 311 -2.04 18.06 4.13
N PHE A 312 -1.22 17.17 3.54
CA PHE A 312 -0.86 17.10 2.12
C PHE A 312 -1.27 15.75 1.48
N GLY A 313 -2.15 14.99 2.15
CA GLY A 313 -2.52 13.63 1.75
C GLY A 313 -1.43 12.60 2.08
N THR A 314 -1.71 11.35 1.76
CA THR A 314 -0.82 10.19 1.98
C THR A 314 -0.05 9.81 0.71
N HIS A 315 0.04 10.71 -0.28
CA HIS A 315 0.49 10.40 -1.64
C HIS A 315 1.84 9.68 -1.76
N ALA A 316 2.79 9.98 -0.86
CA ALA A 316 4.09 9.30 -0.89
C ALA A 316 4.01 7.90 -0.28
N THR A 317 3.33 7.76 0.84
CA THR A 317 3.12 6.48 1.54
C THR A 317 2.20 5.56 0.74
N ASP A 318 1.06 6.04 0.25
CA ASP A 318 0.17 5.27 -0.62
C ASP A 318 0.88 4.82 -1.90
N PHE A 319 1.64 5.73 -2.53
CA PHE A 319 2.44 5.37 -3.70
C PHE A 319 3.49 4.32 -3.37
N PHE A 320 4.15 4.41 -2.22
CA PHE A 320 5.14 3.43 -1.77
C PHE A 320 4.48 2.06 -1.58
N CYS A 321 3.38 1.96 -0.84
CA CYS A 321 2.66 0.71 -0.60
C CYS A 321 2.25 0.06 -1.92
N VAL A 322 1.59 0.82 -2.81
CA VAL A 322 1.17 0.32 -4.14
C VAL A 322 2.37 -0.04 -5.02
N ALA A 323 3.45 0.76 -5.00
CA ALA A 323 4.63 0.49 -5.81
C ALA A 323 5.38 -0.77 -5.36
N VAL A 324 5.48 -1.01 -4.06
CA VAL A 324 6.11 -2.22 -3.53
C VAL A 324 5.24 -3.44 -3.82
N GLU A 325 3.95 -3.38 -3.56
CA GLU A 325 3.01 -4.47 -3.83
C GLU A 325 2.96 -4.83 -5.31
N GLN A 326 2.72 -3.86 -6.19
CA GLN A 326 2.65 -4.11 -7.64
C GLN A 326 4.03 -4.44 -8.23
N GLY A 327 5.09 -3.86 -7.66
CA GLY A 327 6.46 -4.15 -8.03
C GLY A 327 6.86 -5.58 -7.71
N SER A 328 6.52 -6.09 -6.53
CA SER A 328 6.76 -7.47 -6.13
C SER A 328 5.96 -8.46 -6.99
N ARG A 329 4.67 -8.20 -7.22
CA ARG A 329 3.83 -8.99 -8.15
C ARG A 329 4.40 -8.98 -9.57
N GLY A 330 4.85 -7.81 -10.05
CA GLY A 330 5.50 -7.67 -11.36
C GLY A 330 6.81 -8.46 -11.45
N LEU A 331 7.60 -8.50 -10.37
CA LEU A 331 8.83 -9.28 -10.28
C LEU A 331 8.53 -10.79 -10.32
N VAL A 332 7.54 -11.25 -9.57
CA VAL A 332 7.06 -12.64 -9.61
C VAL A 332 6.63 -13.03 -11.02
N GLN A 333 5.86 -12.18 -11.69
CA GLN A 333 5.43 -12.40 -13.08
C GLN A 333 6.62 -12.44 -14.06
N LEU A 334 7.62 -11.57 -13.87
CA LEU A 334 8.85 -11.57 -14.67
C LEU A 334 9.60 -12.90 -14.53
N LEU A 335 9.69 -13.42 -13.33
CA LEU A 335 10.38 -14.69 -13.06
C LEU A 335 9.63 -15.88 -13.67
N ARG A 336 8.30 -15.85 -13.67
CA ARG A 336 7.46 -16.90 -14.28
C ARG A 336 7.43 -16.84 -15.80
N SER A 337 7.43 -15.65 -16.38
CA SER A 337 7.26 -15.42 -17.82
C SER A 337 8.23 -14.37 -18.38
N PRO A 338 9.55 -14.59 -18.31
CA PRO A 338 10.54 -13.57 -18.66
C PRO A 338 10.41 -13.10 -20.12
N ILE A 339 10.06 -14.00 -21.04
CA ILE A 339 9.89 -13.66 -22.47
C ILE A 339 8.72 -12.71 -22.67
N ALA A 340 7.57 -12.94 -22.02
CA ALA A 340 6.39 -12.08 -22.14
C ALA A 340 6.68 -10.66 -21.63
N VAL A 341 7.36 -10.53 -20.49
CA VAL A 341 7.74 -9.22 -19.94
C VAL A 341 8.76 -8.51 -20.83
N LEU A 342 9.78 -9.23 -21.34
CA LEU A 342 10.76 -8.66 -22.27
C LEU A 342 10.08 -8.15 -23.55
N ILE A 343 9.12 -8.89 -24.11
CA ILE A 343 8.33 -8.45 -25.28
C ILE A 343 7.52 -7.18 -24.93
N PHE A 344 6.88 -7.15 -23.76
CA PHE A 344 6.13 -5.98 -23.30
C PHE A 344 7.02 -4.75 -23.15
N LEU A 345 8.17 -4.88 -22.47
CA LEU A 345 9.14 -3.79 -22.32
C LEU A 345 9.71 -3.33 -23.66
N ALA A 346 10.03 -4.26 -24.57
CA ALA A 346 10.48 -3.94 -25.91
C ALA A 346 9.40 -3.19 -26.71
N ALA A 347 8.14 -3.59 -26.57
CA ALA A 347 7.01 -2.89 -27.21
C ALA A 347 6.82 -1.47 -26.64
N LEU A 348 6.93 -1.30 -25.32
CA LEU A 348 6.89 0.04 -24.69
C LEU A 348 8.06 0.91 -25.15
N LEU A 349 9.26 0.38 -25.22
CA LEU A 349 10.44 1.09 -25.71
C LEU A 349 10.28 1.47 -27.19
N ALA A 350 9.83 0.54 -28.02
CA ALA A 350 9.55 0.80 -29.44
C ALA A 350 8.47 1.89 -29.61
N LEU A 351 7.41 1.85 -28.80
CA LEU A 351 6.39 2.88 -28.78
C LEU A 351 6.95 4.24 -28.36
N ALA A 352 7.78 4.28 -27.32
CA ALA A 352 8.43 5.51 -26.87
C ALA A 352 9.35 6.09 -27.96
N ILE A 353 10.19 5.27 -28.58
CA ILE A 353 11.05 5.66 -29.70
C ILE A 353 10.20 6.17 -30.87
N PHE A 354 9.15 5.45 -31.25
CA PHE A 354 8.23 5.86 -32.30
C PHE A 354 7.63 7.23 -32.01
N VAL A 355 7.12 7.46 -30.80
CA VAL A 355 6.54 8.75 -30.40
C VAL A 355 7.59 9.87 -30.43
N ILE A 356 8.79 9.62 -29.89
CA ILE A 356 9.88 10.60 -29.87
C ILE A 356 10.34 10.97 -31.29
N THR A 357 10.48 9.99 -32.16
CA THR A 357 10.96 10.21 -33.54
C THR A 357 9.91 10.79 -34.47
N ARG A 358 8.60 10.56 -34.19
CA ARG A 358 7.49 11.07 -35.01
C ARG A 358 7.09 12.51 -34.72
N THR A 359 7.65 13.13 -33.67
CA THR A 359 7.39 14.53 -33.37
C THR A 359 8.62 15.40 -33.63
N THR A 360 8.40 16.63 -34.03
CA THR A 360 9.47 17.63 -34.17
C THR A 360 9.69 18.33 -32.83
N TRP A 361 10.95 18.50 -32.46
CA TRP A 361 11.36 19.10 -31.19
C TRP A 361 11.94 20.51 -31.35
N SER A 362 12.31 20.89 -32.58
CA SER A 362 12.90 22.16 -32.95
C SER A 362 12.18 22.73 -34.17
N PRO A 363 12.16 24.04 -34.36
CA PRO A 363 12.65 25.07 -33.45
C PRO A 363 11.77 25.22 -32.20
N VAL A 364 12.34 25.72 -31.11
CA VAL A 364 11.61 26.00 -29.86
C VAL A 364 11.38 27.49 -29.75
N ALA A 365 10.13 27.90 -29.75
CA ALA A 365 9.73 29.29 -29.55
C ALA A 365 8.68 29.34 -28.42
N PRO A 366 9.07 29.60 -27.17
CA PRO A 366 8.15 29.65 -26.05
C PRO A 366 7.21 30.87 -26.12
N LEU A 367 7.64 31.97 -26.70
CA LEU A 367 6.81 33.16 -26.94
C LEU A 367 6.04 33.09 -28.27
N ARG A 368 5.12 34.04 -28.51
CA ARG A 368 4.13 34.04 -29.57
C ARG A 368 3.22 32.83 -29.51
N LEU A 369 2.34 32.87 -28.49
CA LEU A 369 1.46 31.75 -28.10
C LEU A 369 0.59 31.27 -29.26
N ALA A 370 0.02 32.19 -30.06
CA ALA A 370 -0.88 31.90 -31.15
C ALA A 370 -0.14 31.37 -32.38
N ARG A 371 0.32 30.09 -32.33
CA ARG A 371 0.95 29.42 -33.45
C ARG A 371 0.80 27.91 -33.40
N ARG A 372 0.96 27.28 -34.58
CA ARG A 372 0.95 25.83 -34.70
C ARG A 372 2.24 25.23 -34.17
N ARG A 373 2.13 24.23 -33.30
CA ARG A 373 3.27 23.48 -32.70
C ARG A 373 3.08 22.00 -32.87
N SER A 374 4.17 21.25 -33.00
CA SER A 374 4.15 19.80 -32.83
C SER A 374 4.09 19.43 -31.35
N SER A 375 3.83 18.16 -31.03
CA SER A 375 3.76 17.69 -29.65
C SER A 375 5.08 17.88 -28.90
N GLY A 376 6.22 17.56 -29.53
CA GLY A 376 7.54 17.78 -28.96
C GLY A 376 7.86 19.26 -28.74
N GLN A 377 7.47 20.13 -29.66
CA GLN A 377 7.64 21.59 -29.50
C GLN A 377 6.81 22.13 -28.33
N ILE A 378 5.59 21.61 -28.09
CA ILE A 378 4.77 22.00 -26.93
C ILE A 378 5.48 21.63 -25.63
N LEU A 379 5.92 20.38 -25.47
CA LEU A 379 6.61 19.91 -24.27
C LEU A 379 7.89 20.72 -24.00
N ARG A 380 8.68 20.93 -25.05
CA ARG A 380 9.96 21.65 -24.93
C ARG A 380 9.76 23.16 -24.67
N ALA A 381 8.74 23.77 -25.28
CA ALA A 381 8.37 25.17 -24.98
C ALA A 381 7.88 25.31 -23.54
N SER A 382 7.06 24.40 -23.06
CA SER A 382 6.60 24.37 -21.66
C SER A 382 7.78 24.27 -20.68
N ALA A 383 8.73 23.34 -20.93
CA ALA A 383 9.91 23.18 -20.10
C ALA A 383 10.79 24.44 -20.10
N ARG A 384 11.07 25.04 -21.27
CA ARG A 384 11.84 26.28 -21.35
C ARG A 384 11.14 27.46 -20.68
N MET A 385 9.82 27.59 -20.87
CA MET A 385 9.02 28.62 -20.23
C MET A 385 9.07 28.47 -18.70
N TYR A 386 8.94 27.23 -18.23
CA TYR A 386 9.01 26.93 -16.80
C TYR A 386 10.34 27.38 -16.18
N VAL A 387 11.47 27.02 -16.78
CA VAL A 387 12.81 27.39 -16.30
C VAL A 387 13.05 28.89 -16.44
N LYS A 388 12.68 29.51 -17.57
CA LYS A 388 12.93 30.93 -17.82
C LYS A 388 12.13 31.85 -16.88
N HIS A 389 10.91 31.47 -16.53
CA HIS A 389 10.01 32.22 -15.64
C HIS A 389 9.73 31.49 -14.34
N ALA A 390 10.72 30.76 -13.81
CA ALA A 390 10.60 29.90 -12.65
C ALA A 390 10.01 30.62 -11.42
N ARG A 391 10.40 31.88 -11.16
CA ARG A 391 9.88 32.64 -10.01
C ARG A 391 8.37 32.79 -10.03
N VAL A 392 7.77 33.07 -11.18
CA VAL A 392 6.31 33.21 -11.31
C VAL A 392 5.64 31.84 -11.23
N LEU A 393 6.15 30.83 -11.93
CA LEU A 393 5.54 29.51 -12.02
C LEU A 393 5.68 28.71 -10.71
N LEU A 394 6.86 28.77 -10.07
CA LEU A 394 7.02 28.21 -8.73
C LEU A 394 6.11 28.92 -7.72
N GLY A 395 6.00 30.25 -7.81
CA GLY A 395 5.07 31.02 -6.97
C GLY A 395 3.61 30.61 -7.16
N LEU A 396 3.18 30.30 -8.40
CA LEU A 396 1.85 29.74 -8.65
C LEU A 396 1.67 28.36 -7.99
N GLY A 397 2.68 27.50 -8.06
CA GLY A 397 2.69 26.21 -7.38
C GLY A 397 2.65 26.33 -5.86
N ILE A 398 3.48 27.20 -5.29
CA ILE A 398 3.52 27.44 -3.82
C ILE A 398 2.17 27.95 -3.32
N LEU A 399 1.53 28.86 -4.02
CA LEU A 399 0.19 29.36 -3.65
C LEU A 399 -0.92 28.30 -3.79
N PHE A 400 -0.65 27.21 -4.50
CA PHE A 400 -1.56 26.06 -4.54
C PHE A 400 -1.53 25.24 -3.24
N ILE A 401 -0.44 25.27 -2.47
CA ILE A 401 -0.30 24.53 -1.20
C ILE A 401 -1.37 24.93 -0.17
N PRO A 402 -1.57 26.22 0.16
CA PRO A 402 -2.63 26.63 1.09
C PRO A 402 -4.03 26.20 0.65
N LEU A 403 -4.27 26.15 -0.66
CA LEU A 403 -5.53 25.68 -1.21
C LEU A 403 -5.72 24.18 -0.96
N GLY A 404 -4.68 23.37 -1.15
CA GLY A 404 -4.68 21.95 -0.84
C GLY A 404 -4.96 21.69 0.65
N ILE A 405 -4.31 22.45 1.53
CA ILE A 405 -4.56 22.41 2.98
C ILE A 405 -6.03 22.72 3.30
N ALA A 406 -6.55 23.80 2.74
CA ALA A 406 -7.96 24.18 2.96
C ALA A 406 -8.93 23.09 2.50
N ILE A 407 -8.66 22.44 1.37
CA ILE A 407 -9.44 21.30 0.86
C ILE A 407 -9.41 20.15 1.87
N SER A 408 -8.24 19.75 2.35
CA SER A 408 -8.08 18.67 3.33
C SER A 408 -8.79 18.97 4.66
N LEU A 409 -8.70 20.22 5.14
CA LEU A 409 -9.41 20.64 6.36
C LEU A 409 -10.93 20.60 6.19
N ILE A 410 -11.45 21.01 5.03
CA ILE A 410 -12.90 20.95 4.73
C ILE A 410 -13.35 19.48 4.70
N GLN A 411 -12.59 18.60 4.08
CA GLN A 411 -12.90 17.16 4.05
C GLN A 411 -12.91 16.56 5.45
N ALA A 412 -11.89 16.85 6.27
CA ALA A 412 -11.80 16.39 7.65
C ALA A 412 -12.97 16.93 8.51
N ALA A 413 -13.34 18.20 8.33
CA ALA A 413 -14.48 18.80 9.03
C ALA A 413 -15.82 18.17 8.62
N VAL A 414 -16.00 17.84 7.35
CA VAL A 414 -17.21 17.17 6.85
C VAL A 414 -17.29 15.76 7.43
N LEU A 415 -16.20 14.97 7.38
CA LEU A 415 -16.15 13.61 7.93
C LEU A 415 -16.36 13.61 9.45
N GLY A 416 -15.65 14.48 10.19
CA GLY A 416 -15.81 14.61 11.64
C GLY A 416 -17.22 15.09 12.04
N GLY A 417 -17.81 16.03 11.28
CA GLY A 417 -19.17 16.49 11.50
C GLY A 417 -20.22 15.39 11.30
N LEU A 418 -20.02 14.52 10.33
CA LEU A 418 -20.91 13.37 10.08
C LEU A 418 -20.80 12.30 11.18
N GLY A 419 -19.61 12.05 11.71
CA GLY A 419 -19.40 11.18 12.88
C GLY A 419 -20.11 11.70 14.13
N LEU A 420 -20.09 13.02 14.36
CA LEU A 420 -20.78 13.66 15.50
C LEU A 420 -22.31 13.57 15.41
N VAL A 421 -22.88 13.41 14.21
CA VAL A 421 -24.34 13.27 14.00
C VAL A 421 -24.77 11.79 14.03
N GLY A 422 -23.86 10.87 14.40
CA GLY A 422 -24.16 9.43 14.53
C GLY A 422 -24.29 8.68 13.21
N VAL A 423 -23.79 9.26 12.11
CA VAL A 423 -23.67 8.55 10.83
C VAL A 423 -22.40 7.72 10.91
N SER A 424 -22.53 6.49 11.41
CA SER A 424 -21.42 5.53 11.44
C SER A 424 -21.14 5.02 10.02
N ALA A 425 -19.85 4.80 9.72
CA ALA A 425 -19.40 4.24 8.45
C ALA A 425 -19.66 2.72 8.32
N SER A 426 -20.63 2.17 9.04
CA SER A 426 -21.00 0.75 9.02
C SER A 426 -22.42 0.56 8.43
N GLY A 427 -22.56 -0.33 7.45
CA GLY A 427 -23.82 -0.69 6.80
C GLY A 427 -23.97 -0.16 5.37
N GLU A 428 -25.05 -0.55 4.66
CA GLU A 428 -25.31 -0.15 3.26
C GLU A 428 -25.32 1.38 3.02
N SER A 429 -25.62 2.18 4.04
CA SER A 429 -25.57 3.66 3.96
C SER A 429 -24.12 4.20 3.97
N ALA A 430 -23.13 3.44 4.44
CA ALA A 430 -21.73 3.84 4.48
C ALA A 430 -21.16 4.03 3.08
N GLY A 431 -21.48 3.15 2.14
CA GLY A 431 -20.98 3.22 0.76
C GLY A 431 -21.40 4.53 0.05
N VAL A 432 -22.63 4.99 0.26
CA VAL A 432 -23.12 6.27 -0.32
C VAL A 432 -22.41 7.46 0.31
N LEU A 433 -22.13 7.43 1.60
CA LEU A 433 -21.47 8.50 2.32
C LEU A 433 -19.99 8.62 1.90
N VAL A 434 -19.25 7.51 1.85
CA VAL A 434 -17.88 7.46 1.36
C VAL A 434 -17.81 7.97 -0.08
N LEU A 435 -18.74 7.54 -0.94
CA LEU A 435 -18.83 8.03 -2.32
C LEU A 435 -19.03 9.56 -2.37
N LEU A 436 -19.91 10.12 -1.54
CA LEU A 436 -20.18 11.57 -1.52
C LEU A 436 -18.98 12.37 -1.02
N VAL A 437 -18.29 11.90 0.02
CA VAL A 437 -17.09 12.57 0.56
C VAL A 437 -15.93 12.50 -0.43
N THR A 438 -15.70 11.35 -1.05
CA THR A 438 -14.71 11.19 -2.13
C THR A 438 -15.03 12.09 -3.30
N ALA A 439 -16.29 12.15 -3.71
CA ALA A 439 -16.78 13.02 -4.76
C ALA A 439 -16.53 14.50 -4.46
N LEU A 440 -16.79 14.93 -3.23
CA LEU A 440 -16.53 16.30 -2.79
C LEU A 440 -15.04 16.62 -2.83
N GLY A 441 -14.18 15.71 -2.38
CA GLY A 441 -12.73 15.85 -2.45
C GLY A 441 -12.22 15.97 -3.88
N VAL A 442 -12.68 15.10 -4.78
CA VAL A 442 -12.38 15.18 -6.21
C VAL A 442 -12.84 16.52 -6.81
N ALA A 443 -14.04 16.99 -6.44
CA ALA A 443 -14.57 18.26 -6.92
C ALA A 443 -13.68 19.44 -6.51
N PHE A 444 -13.28 19.52 -5.25
CA PHE A 444 -12.40 20.57 -4.75
C PHE A 444 -11.01 20.50 -5.36
N THR A 445 -10.45 19.29 -5.53
CA THR A 445 -9.15 19.10 -6.20
C THR A 445 -9.21 19.58 -7.64
N LEU A 446 -10.24 19.21 -8.40
CA LEU A 446 -10.40 19.65 -9.78
C LEU A 446 -10.66 21.17 -9.88
N LEU A 447 -11.35 21.76 -8.90
CA LEU A 447 -11.51 23.22 -8.83
C LEU A 447 -10.16 23.90 -8.59
N GLY A 448 -9.35 23.40 -7.67
CA GLY A 448 -8.00 23.88 -7.42
C GLY A 448 -7.11 23.81 -8.67
N LEU A 449 -7.16 22.68 -9.38
CA LEU A 449 -6.45 22.50 -10.65
C LEU A 449 -6.96 23.46 -11.73
N ALA A 450 -8.26 23.71 -11.82
CA ALA A 450 -8.85 24.66 -12.75
C ALA A 450 -8.40 26.10 -12.45
N LEU A 451 -8.31 26.48 -11.18
CA LEU A 451 -7.76 27.76 -10.75
C LEU A 451 -6.28 27.90 -11.11
N LEU A 452 -5.46 26.88 -10.84
CA LEU A 452 -4.05 26.86 -11.20
C LEU A 452 -3.85 26.94 -12.72
N GLN A 453 -4.61 26.19 -13.51
CA GLN A 453 -4.58 26.25 -14.96
C GLN A 453 -4.97 27.64 -15.49
N GLY A 454 -6.01 28.25 -14.92
CA GLY A 454 -6.43 29.61 -15.26
C GLY A 454 -5.35 30.64 -14.94
N ALA A 455 -4.81 30.60 -13.72
CA ALA A 455 -3.75 31.53 -13.28
C ALA A 455 -2.47 31.38 -14.13
N THR A 456 -2.07 30.14 -14.45
CA THR A 456 -0.92 29.87 -15.34
C THR A 456 -1.19 30.41 -16.75
N SER A 457 -2.41 30.28 -17.26
CA SER A 457 -2.79 30.79 -18.59
C SER A 457 -2.76 32.31 -18.64
N VAL A 458 -3.27 33.00 -17.60
CA VAL A 458 -3.15 34.46 -17.46
C VAL A 458 -1.69 34.90 -17.40
N ALA A 459 -0.89 34.23 -16.57
CA ALA A 459 0.54 34.54 -16.44
C ALA A 459 1.24 34.39 -17.79
N LEU A 460 0.99 33.30 -18.52
CA LEU A 460 1.62 33.04 -19.81
C LEU A 460 1.23 34.09 -20.86
N VAL A 461 -0.03 34.51 -20.92
CA VAL A 461 -0.48 35.55 -21.87
C VAL A 461 0.14 36.90 -21.56
N ARG A 462 0.27 37.27 -20.28
CA ARG A 462 0.91 38.53 -19.86
C ARG A 462 2.41 38.52 -20.17
N ILE A 463 3.10 37.39 -19.92
CA ILE A 463 4.50 37.21 -20.26
C ILE A 463 4.71 37.34 -21.79
N ASP A 464 3.81 36.75 -22.60
CA ASP A 464 3.88 36.85 -24.06
C ASP A 464 3.66 38.27 -24.57
N ALA A 465 2.87 39.07 -23.84
CA ALA A 465 2.65 40.49 -24.10
C ALA A 465 3.71 41.43 -23.45
N GLU A 466 4.80 40.84 -22.90
CA GLU A 466 5.87 41.56 -22.20
C GLU A 466 5.39 42.43 -21.02
N GLN A 467 4.25 42.04 -20.43
CA GLN A 467 3.67 42.71 -19.26
C GLN A 467 4.10 42.04 -17.97
N PRO A 468 4.48 42.80 -16.94
CA PRO A 468 4.82 42.23 -15.65
C PRO A 468 3.60 41.59 -15.00
N ILE A 469 3.79 40.41 -14.40
CA ILE A 469 2.76 39.72 -13.64
C ILE A 469 3.37 38.93 -12.49
N GLY A 470 2.70 39.01 -11.32
CA GLY A 470 3.03 38.20 -10.15
C GLY A 470 2.05 37.03 -9.98
N PRO A 471 2.42 36.00 -9.20
CA PRO A 471 1.56 34.85 -8.95
C PRO A 471 0.21 35.23 -8.32
N VAL A 472 0.22 36.13 -7.34
CA VAL A 472 -1.00 36.61 -6.64
C VAL A 472 -1.95 37.32 -7.59
N GLU A 473 -1.42 38.16 -8.49
CA GLU A 473 -2.23 38.86 -9.47
C GLU A 473 -2.87 37.90 -10.46
N ALA A 474 -2.11 36.88 -10.93
CA ALA A 474 -2.64 35.85 -11.83
C ALA A 474 -3.81 35.09 -11.20
N TYR A 475 -3.70 34.72 -9.92
CA TYR A 475 -4.83 34.12 -9.19
C TYR A 475 -5.99 35.09 -9.00
N ARG A 476 -5.72 36.36 -8.69
CA ARG A 476 -6.78 37.39 -8.53
C ARG A 476 -7.62 37.54 -9.81
N VAL A 477 -6.96 37.62 -10.97
CA VAL A 477 -7.63 37.70 -12.27
C VAL A 477 -8.47 36.45 -12.54
N THR A 478 -7.94 35.28 -12.21
CA THR A 478 -8.64 34.01 -12.38
C THR A 478 -9.83 33.87 -11.41
N LEU A 479 -9.67 34.27 -10.16
CA LEU A 479 -10.74 34.24 -9.15
C LEU A 479 -11.89 35.19 -9.49
N ALA A 480 -11.65 36.29 -10.22
CA ALA A 480 -12.72 37.13 -10.75
C ALA A 480 -13.69 36.36 -11.66
N LYS A 481 -13.24 35.24 -12.27
CA LYS A 481 -14.07 34.31 -13.05
C LYS A 481 -14.48 33.04 -12.25
N GLY A 482 -14.31 33.08 -10.94
CA GLY A 482 -14.51 31.92 -10.03
C GLY A 482 -15.90 31.28 -10.15
N ARG A 483 -16.97 32.08 -10.31
CA ARG A 483 -18.34 31.56 -10.47
C ARG A 483 -18.49 30.66 -11.71
N ALA A 484 -17.89 31.08 -12.85
CA ALA A 484 -17.95 30.29 -14.06
C ALA A 484 -17.09 29.04 -13.96
N LEU A 485 -15.90 29.13 -13.35
CA LEU A 485 -15.02 27.99 -13.08
C LEU A 485 -15.71 26.97 -12.15
N PHE A 486 -16.25 27.42 -11.03
CA PHE A 486 -16.99 26.56 -10.10
C PHE A 486 -18.15 25.84 -10.81
N GLY A 487 -18.99 26.58 -11.54
CA GLY A 487 -20.11 25.98 -12.28
C GLY A 487 -19.69 24.95 -13.30
N SER A 488 -18.62 25.23 -14.08
CA SER A 488 -18.11 24.27 -15.07
C SER A 488 -17.54 23.01 -14.43
N VAL A 489 -16.75 23.16 -13.37
CA VAL A 489 -16.14 22.03 -12.65
C VAL A 489 -17.22 21.19 -11.98
N SER A 490 -18.19 21.81 -11.32
CA SER A 490 -19.31 21.10 -10.69
C SER A 490 -20.10 20.26 -11.68
N ILE A 491 -20.39 20.80 -12.86
CA ILE A 491 -21.07 20.05 -13.93
C ILE A 491 -20.18 18.89 -14.41
N ALA A 492 -18.88 19.13 -14.62
CA ALA A 492 -17.96 18.09 -15.09
C ALA A 492 -17.81 16.95 -14.07
N VAL A 493 -17.73 17.30 -12.77
CA VAL A 493 -17.66 16.32 -11.68
C VAL A 493 -18.97 15.54 -11.59
N LEU A 494 -20.11 16.19 -11.57
CA LEU A 494 -21.41 15.52 -11.47
C LEU A 494 -21.61 14.52 -12.62
N VAL A 495 -21.35 14.95 -13.86
CA VAL A 495 -21.43 14.06 -15.02
C VAL A 495 -20.41 12.92 -14.92
N GLY A 496 -19.17 13.23 -14.52
CA GLY A 496 -18.11 12.23 -14.33
C GLY A 496 -18.49 11.18 -13.29
N LEU A 497 -19.04 11.57 -12.15
CA LEU A 497 -19.48 10.67 -11.08
C LEU A 497 -20.64 9.77 -11.50
N VAL A 498 -21.66 10.34 -12.16
CA VAL A 498 -22.78 9.55 -12.68
C VAL A 498 -22.29 8.49 -13.66
N LEU A 499 -21.37 8.85 -14.55
CA LEU A 499 -20.80 7.90 -15.52
C LEU A 499 -19.86 6.87 -14.86
N ALA A 500 -19.02 7.30 -13.91
CA ALA A 500 -18.10 6.43 -13.21
C ALA A 500 -18.83 5.44 -12.28
N GLY A 501 -19.91 5.88 -11.62
CA GLY A 501 -20.71 5.02 -10.73
C GLY A 501 -21.37 3.83 -11.41
N THR A 502 -21.47 3.85 -12.75
CA THR A 502 -21.95 2.69 -13.51
C THR A 502 -20.86 1.65 -13.82
N GLY A 503 -19.57 1.96 -13.55
CA GLY A 503 -18.42 1.15 -13.95
C GLY A 503 -18.26 1.00 -15.46
N PHE A 504 -19.32 0.64 -16.15
CA PHE A 504 -19.35 0.41 -17.60
C PHE A 504 -19.08 1.68 -18.43
N LEU A 505 -19.47 2.87 -17.94
CA LEU A 505 -19.31 4.14 -18.66
C LEU A 505 -18.00 4.89 -18.34
N LEU A 506 -17.06 4.28 -17.63
CA LEU A 506 -15.73 4.83 -17.39
C LEU A 506 -15.02 5.32 -18.68
N PRO A 507 -15.05 4.58 -19.82
CA PRO A 507 -14.45 5.07 -21.04
C PRO A 507 -15.09 6.37 -21.56
N VAL A 508 -16.39 6.54 -21.34
CA VAL A 508 -17.13 7.77 -21.74
C VAL A 508 -16.73 8.93 -20.81
N ALA A 509 -16.58 8.68 -19.51
CA ALA A 509 -16.11 9.67 -18.56
C ALA A 509 -14.69 10.15 -18.91
N ALA A 510 -13.77 9.23 -19.23
CA ALA A 510 -12.42 9.55 -19.67
C ALA A 510 -12.41 10.35 -21.00
N TRP A 511 -13.28 9.97 -21.95
CA TRP A 511 -13.43 10.69 -23.19
C TRP A 511 -13.92 12.13 -22.98
N LEU A 512 -14.88 12.36 -22.06
CA LEU A 512 -15.37 13.67 -21.71
C LEU A 512 -14.30 14.49 -20.95
N ALA A 513 -13.54 13.89 -20.04
CA ALA A 513 -12.47 14.57 -19.31
C ALA A 513 -11.45 15.19 -20.29
N VAL A 514 -11.03 14.44 -21.30
CA VAL A 514 -10.16 14.97 -22.37
C VAL A 514 -10.84 16.08 -23.17
N ARG A 515 -12.12 15.94 -23.47
CA ARG A 515 -12.89 16.99 -24.20
C ARG A 515 -13.01 18.29 -23.43
N TRP A 516 -12.98 18.24 -22.11
CA TRP A 516 -13.14 19.40 -21.22
C TRP A 516 -11.81 19.93 -20.67
N SER A 517 -10.66 19.43 -21.14
CA SER A 517 -9.33 19.85 -20.65
C SER A 517 -9.05 21.34 -20.82
N PHE A 518 -9.72 22.04 -21.72
CA PHE A 518 -9.52 23.46 -22.00
C PHE A 518 -10.58 24.38 -21.36
N LEU A 519 -11.42 23.87 -20.43
CA LEU A 519 -12.49 24.66 -19.82
C LEU A 519 -11.98 25.91 -19.12
N SER A 520 -10.87 25.80 -18.37
CA SER A 520 -10.26 26.92 -17.63
C SER A 520 -9.76 28.02 -18.59
N GLN A 521 -9.09 27.62 -19.67
CA GLN A 521 -8.60 28.55 -20.69
C GLN A 521 -9.76 29.26 -21.40
N ALA A 522 -10.83 28.53 -21.75
CA ALA A 522 -12.01 29.10 -22.38
C ALA A 522 -12.70 30.13 -21.48
N ILE A 523 -12.80 29.86 -20.17
CA ILE A 523 -13.41 30.80 -19.22
C ILE A 523 -12.53 32.03 -19.01
N VAL A 524 -11.24 31.80 -18.75
CA VAL A 524 -10.35 32.88 -18.29
C VAL A 524 -9.85 33.74 -19.44
N LEU A 525 -9.61 33.17 -20.62
CA LEU A 525 -9.06 33.89 -21.78
C LEU A 525 -10.12 34.35 -22.79
N GLU A 526 -11.28 33.65 -22.87
CA GLU A 526 -12.35 34.00 -23.81
C GLU A 526 -13.63 34.48 -23.11
N ASP A 527 -13.63 34.60 -21.78
CA ASP A 527 -14.78 35.05 -20.96
C ASP A 527 -16.07 34.25 -21.20
N THR A 528 -15.92 32.94 -21.40
CA THR A 528 -17.07 32.08 -21.69
C THR A 528 -17.81 31.68 -20.42
N PRO A 529 -19.15 31.68 -20.40
CA PRO A 529 -19.96 31.17 -19.30
C PRO A 529 -19.75 29.66 -19.08
N ALA A 530 -20.07 29.17 -17.88
CA ALA A 530 -19.82 27.81 -17.44
C ALA A 530 -20.18 26.71 -18.45
N LEU A 531 -21.43 26.62 -18.88
CA LEU A 531 -21.88 25.60 -19.85
C LEU A 531 -21.27 25.78 -21.25
N LEU A 532 -21.06 27.02 -21.66
CA LEU A 532 -20.48 27.30 -22.98
C LEU A 532 -18.99 26.98 -23.02
N SER A 533 -18.27 27.06 -21.90
CA SER A 533 -16.86 26.69 -21.81
C SER A 533 -16.63 25.19 -22.10
N LEU A 534 -17.50 24.31 -21.58
CA LEU A 534 -17.46 22.88 -21.87
C LEU A 534 -17.70 22.59 -23.36
N ARG A 535 -18.67 23.30 -23.97
CA ARG A 535 -18.91 23.21 -25.42
C ARG A 535 -17.75 23.77 -26.24
N ARG A 536 -17.17 24.90 -25.80
CA ARG A 536 -16.00 25.53 -26.46
C ARG A 536 -14.80 24.61 -26.41
N SER A 537 -14.47 24.07 -25.22
CA SER A 537 -13.40 23.08 -25.06
C SER A 537 -13.63 21.86 -25.96
N GLY A 538 -14.84 21.30 -25.94
CA GLY A 538 -15.18 20.16 -26.79
C GLY A 538 -15.06 20.42 -28.29
N ARG A 539 -15.30 21.66 -28.76
CA ARG A 539 -15.06 22.06 -30.16
C ARG A 539 -13.59 22.12 -30.50
N LEU A 540 -12.75 22.68 -29.62
CA LEU A 540 -11.29 22.77 -29.80
C LEU A 540 -10.60 21.40 -29.86
N VAL A 541 -11.11 20.44 -29.08
CA VAL A 541 -10.60 19.06 -29.04
C VAL A 541 -11.07 18.22 -30.23
N ARG A 542 -12.16 18.61 -30.89
CA ARG A 542 -12.74 17.82 -32.01
C ARG A 542 -11.71 17.57 -33.14
N GLY A 543 -11.57 16.29 -33.53
CA GLY A 543 -10.61 15.84 -34.55
C GLY A 543 -9.15 15.74 -34.06
N ARG A 544 -8.87 16.05 -32.77
CA ARG A 544 -7.52 16.01 -32.19
C ARG A 544 -7.48 15.33 -30.83
N TRP A 545 -8.51 14.56 -30.49
CA TRP A 545 -8.71 14.00 -29.16
C TRP A 545 -7.49 13.19 -28.68
N LEU A 546 -6.96 12.27 -29.49
CA LEU A 546 -5.80 11.45 -29.14
C LEU A 546 -4.56 12.30 -28.82
N ARG A 547 -4.34 13.39 -29.58
CA ARG A 547 -3.21 14.28 -29.34
C ARG A 547 -3.37 15.06 -28.03
N VAL A 548 -4.59 15.52 -27.74
CA VAL A 548 -4.90 16.21 -26.48
C VAL A 548 -4.76 15.23 -25.32
N ALA A 549 -5.35 14.04 -25.43
CA ALA A 549 -5.24 12.99 -24.42
C ALA A 549 -3.78 12.64 -24.11
N PHE A 550 -2.97 12.46 -25.14
CA PHE A 550 -1.56 12.13 -25.01
C PHE A 550 -0.76 13.23 -24.30
N LEU A 551 -0.87 14.49 -24.72
CA LEU A 551 -0.09 15.58 -24.14
C LEU A 551 -0.54 15.96 -22.73
N VAL A 552 -1.85 16.00 -22.48
CA VAL A 552 -2.39 16.23 -21.15
C VAL A 552 -2.06 15.05 -20.23
N GLY A 553 -2.17 13.82 -20.75
CA GLY A 553 -1.82 12.60 -20.02
C GLY A 553 -0.34 12.54 -19.62
N ILE A 554 0.59 12.84 -20.54
CA ILE A 554 2.03 12.91 -20.20
C ILE A 554 2.29 14.00 -19.17
N GLY A 555 1.75 15.20 -19.36
CA GLY A 555 1.92 16.29 -18.42
C GLY A 555 1.39 15.92 -17.03
N ALA A 556 0.20 15.31 -16.96
CA ALA A 556 -0.40 14.83 -15.73
C ALA A 556 0.46 13.72 -15.09
N LEU A 557 0.89 12.72 -15.85
CA LEU A 557 1.74 11.64 -15.35
C LEU A 557 3.02 12.17 -14.72
N LEU A 558 3.73 13.06 -15.42
CA LEU A 558 4.98 13.65 -14.91
C LEU A 558 4.77 14.40 -13.59
N ALA A 559 3.69 15.17 -13.46
CA ALA A 559 3.46 15.94 -12.26
C ALA A 559 2.86 15.10 -11.12
N LEU A 560 1.96 14.16 -11.42
CA LEU A 560 1.35 13.30 -10.41
C LEU A 560 2.36 12.30 -9.81
N VAL A 561 3.30 11.83 -10.62
CA VAL A 561 4.29 10.83 -10.18
C VAL A 561 5.50 11.48 -9.51
N ALA A 562 5.89 12.71 -9.88
CA ALA A 562 7.13 13.33 -9.39
C ALA A 562 7.18 13.45 -7.85
N GLY A 563 6.12 13.93 -7.23
CA GLY A 563 6.05 14.09 -5.78
C GLY A 563 6.08 12.75 -5.04
N PRO A 564 5.12 11.84 -5.29
CA PRO A 564 5.07 10.52 -4.66
C PRO A 564 6.35 9.69 -4.88
N LEU A 565 6.93 9.72 -6.08
CA LEU A 565 8.20 9.01 -6.36
C LEU A 565 9.35 9.53 -5.49
N ILE A 566 9.49 10.84 -5.35
CA ILE A 566 10.52 11.42 -4.48
C ILE A 566 10.24 11.05 -3.02
N GLY A 567 8.98 11.12 -2.58
CA GLY A 567 8.60 10.70 -1.24
C GLY A 567 8.92 9.23 -0.97
N ALA A 568 8.57 8.33 -1.89
CA ALA A 568 8.87 6.91 -1.79
C ALA A 568 10.39 6.62 -1.76
N LEU A 569 11.17 7.32 -2.58
CA LEU A 569 12.64 7.22 -2.53
C LEU A 569 13.21 7.68 -1.19
N LEU A 570 12.66 8.76 -0.61
CA LEU A 570 13.07 9.23 0.72
C LEU A 570 12.72 8.21 1.82
N ILE A 571 11.58 7.53 1.74
CA ILE A 571 11.21 6.44 2.66
C ILE A 571 12.25 5.32 2.65
N LEU A 572 12.78 4.97 1.47
CA LEU A 572 13.79 3.90 1.34
C LEU A 572 15.20 4.28 1.82
N ILE A 573 15.54 5.57 1.85
CA ILE A 573 16.92 6.02 2.11
C ILE A 573 17.08 6.82 3.41
N THR A 574 15.99 7.11 4.12
CA THR A 574 16.03 7.90 5.36
C THR A 574 15.05 7.35 6.39
N GLU A 575 15.34 7.57 7.67
CA GLU A 575 14.46 7.26 8.80
C GLU A 575 13.62 8.49 9.24
N ALA A 576 13.44 9.46 8.34
CA ALA A 576 12.68 10.65 8.68
C ALA A 576 11.19 10.34 8.87
N PRO A 577 10.46 11.11 9.70
CA PRO A 577 9.04 10.88 9.94
C PRO A 577 8.20 10.87 8.65
N LEU A 578 7.27 9.92 8.51
CA LEU A 578 6.42 9.77 7.32
C LEU A 578 5.64 11.04 6.98
N VAL A 579 5.21 11.81 8.00
CA VAL A 579 4.57 13.12 7.81
C VAL A 579 5.47 14.08 7.03
N LEU A 580 6.77 14.12 7.34
CA LEU A 580 7.73 14.96 6.62
C LEU A 580 7.89 14.51 5.16
N MET A 581 7.92 13.19 4.91
CA MET A 581 7.99 12.63 3.55
C MET A 581 6.79 13.03 2.71
N ASN A 582 5.58 12.92 3.26
CA ASN A 582 4.35 13.33 2.60
C ASN A 582 4.32 14.85 2.34
N ILE A 583 4.79 15.67 3.28
CA ILE A 583 4.93 17.12 3.08
C ILE A 583 5.88 17.42 1.91
N LEU A 584 7.05 16.80 1.88
CA LEU A 584 8.03 17.00 0.81
C LEU A 584 7.47 16.54 -0.55
N ALA A 585 6.83 15.38 -0.61
CA ALA A 585 6.14 14.92 -1.80
C ALA A 585 5.06 15.89 -2.26
N GLY A 586 4.25 16.42 -1.34
CA GLY A 586 3.23 17.43 -1.61
C GLY A 586 3.81 18.74 -2.16
N ILE A 587 4.94 19.19 -1.64
CA ILE A 587 5.65 20.38 -2.15
C ILE A 587 6.13 20.13 -3.58
N VAL A 588 6.77 18.98 -3.85
CA VAL A 588 7.26 18.63 -5.20
C VAL A 588 6.09 18.55 -6.18
N TYR A 589 4.99 17.93 -5.78
CA TYR A 589 3.76 17.88 -6.56
C TYR A 589 3.24 19.30 -6.90
N ALA A 590 3.11 20.17 -5.90
CA ALA A 590 2.64 21.54 -6.09
C ALA A 590 3.55 22.35 -7.03
N LEU A 591 4.86 22.15 -6.91
CA LEU A 591 5.83 22.80 -7.80
C LEU A 591 5.80 22.22 -9.23
N ALA A 592 5.46 20.93 -9.41
CA ALA A 592 5.34 20.31 -10.74
C ALA A 592 4.03 20.68 -11.48
N MET A 593 2.96 20.98 -10.77
CA MET A 593 1.64 21.26 -11.34
C MET A 593 1.58 22.38 -12.37
N PRO A 594 2.27 23.53 -12.24
CA PRO A 594 2.27 24.57 -13.27
C PRO A 594 2.82 24.09 -14.63
N PHE A 595 3.65 23.03 -14.63
CA PHE A 595 4.10 22.43 -15.90
C PHE A 595 2.95 21.83 -16.72
N ILE A 596 2.02 21.11 -16.06
CA ILE A 596 0.81 20.60 -16.74
C ILE A 596 -0.01 21.75 -17.30
N ALA A 597 -0.19 22.80 -16.50
CA ALA A 597 -0.95 23.97 -16.91
C ALA A 597 -0.32 24.69 -18.11
N LEU A 598 1.02 24.76 -18.20
CA LEU A 598 1.74 25.26 -19.37
C LEU A 598 1.49 24.40 -20.60
N VAL A 599 1.66 23.07 -20.47
CA VAL A 599 1.41 22.12 -21.59
C VAL A 599 -0.02 22.29 -22.11
N THR A 600 -0.98 22.33 -21.22
CA THR A 600 -2.40 22.49 -21.57
C THR A 600 -2.68 23.84 -22.23
N THR A 601 -2.04 24.92 -21.75
CA THR A 601 -2.22 26.26 -22.32
C THR A 601 -1.61 26.38 -23.72
N TYR A 602 -0.38 25.86 -23.93
CA TYR A 602 0.20 25.82 -25.27
C TYR A 602 -0.63 24.98 -26.25
N LEU A 603 -1.16 23.86 -25.76
CA LEU A 603 -2.02 22.99 -26.54
C LEU A 603 -3.35 23.67 -26.90
N TYR A 604 -3.92 24.44 -25.96
CA TYR A 604 -5.12 25.26 -26.21
C TYR A 604 -4.87 26.28 -27.35
N PHE A 605 -3.75 27.02 -27.32
CA PHE A 605 -3.42 27.98 -28.38
C PHE A 605 -3.14 27.28 -29.71
N ASP A 606 -2.45 26.14 -29.73
CA ASP A 606 -2.25 25.34 -30.94
C ASP A 606 -3.60 24.87 -31.52
N ALA A 607 -4.52 24.39 -30.66
CA ALA A 607 -5.84 23.95 -31.10
C ALA A 607 -6.68 25.10 -31.66
N ARG A 608 -6.61 26.27 -31.02
CA ARG A 608 -7.30 27.49 -31.43
C ARG A 608 -6.81 27.98 -32.79
N VAL A 609 -5.49 28.09 -32.98
CA VAL A 609 -4.89 28.51 -34.26
C VAL A 609 -5.27 27.54 -35.40
N ARG A 610 -5.23 26.24 -35.14
CA ARG A 610 -5.61 25.22 -36.12
C ARG A 610 -7.10 25.23 -36.50
N GLN A 611 -7.95 25.77 -35.64
CA GLN A 611 -9.38 25.86 -35.87
C GLN A 611 -9.79 27.18 -36.53
N GLU A 612 -9.17 28.29 -36.11
CA GLU A 612 -9.61 29.64 -36.43
C GLU A 612 -8.81 30.29 -37.58
N LEU A 613 -7.57 29.82 -37.82
CA LEU A 613 -6.73 30.38 -38.88
C LEU A 613 -6.53 29.41 -40.06
N PRO A 614 -6.64 29.89 -41.31
CA PRO A 614 -6.33 29.08 -42.47
C PRO A 614 -4.91 28.54 -42.46
N ALA A 615 -4.68 27.38 -43.06
CA ALA A 615 -3.35 26.76 -43.12
C ALA A 615 -2.28 27.65 -43.81
N GLU A 616 -2.72 28.49 -44.74
CA GLU A 616 -1.86 29.38 -45.53
C GLU A 616 -1.40 30.65 -44.79
N SER A 617 -2.02 30.98 -43.63
CA SER A 617 -1.74 32.20 -42.89
C SER A 617 -0.58 32.11 -41.88
N GLU A 618 0.03 30.94 -41.74
CA GLU A 618 1.15 30.72 -40.80
C GLU A 618 2.34 30.06 -41.51
N PRO A 619 3.57 30.62 -41.39
CA PRO A 619 4.74 30.03 -42.02
C PRO A 619 5.01 28.61 -41.46
N ALA A 620 5.30 27.67 -42.36
CA ALA A 620 5.60 26.27 -41.99
C ALA A 620 6.88 26.15 -41.15
N VAL A 621 7.79 27.10 -41.28
CA VAL A 621 9.06 27.16 -40.56
C VAL A 621 9.14 28.47 -39.75
N LEU A 622 9.57 28.39 -38.51
CA LEU A 622 9.79 29.57 -37.66
C LEU A 622 10.96 30.40 -38.22
N PRO A 623 10.81 31.75 -38.33
CA PRO A 623 11.91 32.61 -38.71
C PRO A 623 13.14 32.41 -37.79
N ALA A 624 14.34 32.53 -38.37
CA ALA A 624 15.61 32.35 -37.63
C ALA A 624 15.76 33.28 -36.41
N GLU A 625 15.24 34.51 -36.52
CA GLU A 625 15.26 35.48 -35.44
C GLU A 625 14.49 35.02 -34.20
N ILE A 626 13.42 34.25 -34.39
CA ILE A 626 12.65 33.70 -33.25
C ILE A 626 13.38 32.53 -32.58
N VAL A 627 14.15 31.77 -33.36
CA VAL A 627 14.99 30.68 -32.81
C VAL A 627 16.12 31.23 -31.98
N ILE A 628 16.76 32.30 -32.43
CA ILE A 628 17.88 32.95 -31.72
C ILE A 628 17.43 33.59 -30.39
N SER A 629 16.24 34.22 -30.36
CA SER A 629 15.71 34.85 -29.14
C SER A 629 15.34 33.87 -28.03
N THR A 630 15.38 32.55 -28.29
CA THR A 630 15.04 31.49 -27.34
C THR A 630 16.26 30.76 -26.77
N SER A 631 17.48 31.13 -27.21
CA SER A 631 18.74 30.54 -26.72
C SER A 631 19.18 31.09 -25.35
#